data_b75bcca5684e992d42e055d079e9fd06
#
_entry.id   b75bcca5684e992d42e055d079e9fd06
#
_cell.length_a   1.000
_cell.length_b   1.000
_cell.length_c   1.000
_cell.angle_alpha   90.00
_cell.angle_beta   90.00
_cell.angle_gamma   90.00
#
_symmetry.space_group_name_H-M   'P 1'
#
loop_
_entity.id
_entity.type
_entity.pdbx_description
1 polymer ?
#
loop_
_entity_poly.entity_id
_entity_poly.type
_entity_poly.pdbx_seq_one_letter_code
_entity_poly.pdbx_strand_id
1 'polypeptide(L)'
;MSNYVLGYTPAEHERLTRQAELIAPVTERLFRDAGIEPGHRVLDLGSGLGDVSMLVARLVGVSGEVIGIERDATSIERAQARVAATGIRNVSFINSDLNKIVIDQRFDAVVGRFILMFLPDPLSVLRSVSRLVRPGGVLAFQEPSWIPKLALGERLPLWSRVLRFIHQTILRSGANPEMGLALYPMFQEVGLPAPNMRLEIPLGSDIGFIRVISDLVYSLQPLASQHDVSLKDLGDLNTLPDRICAEIGAANTVVTLVPLLGAWSRKPKEGWQPAA
;
A
#
# COMPACT_ATOMS: atom_id res chain seq x y z
N MET A 1 -16.58 -7.21 12.86
CA MET A 1 -16.06 -7.34 11.48
C MET A 1 -15.38 -6.01 11.15
N SER A 2 -14.09 -5.97 11.00
CA SER A 2 -13.36 -4.75 10.61
C SER A 2 -13.61 -4.55 9.10
N ASN A 3 -14.47 -3.62 8.74
CA ASN A 3 -14.65 -3.22 7.34
C ASN A 3 -13.40 -2.44 6.89
N TYR A 4 -13.04 -2.56 5.61
CA TYR A 4 -12.00 -1.72 5.02
C TYR A 4 -12.35 -0.24 5.22
N VAL A 5 -11.41 0.51 5.76
CA VAL A 5 -11.60 1.86 6.29
C VAL A 5 -12.11 2.85 5.23
N LEU A 6 -11.76 2.66 3.95
CA LEU A 6 -12.13 3.54 2.84
C LEU A 6 -13.37 3.04 2.06
N GLY A 7 -13.90 1.85 2.40
CA GLY A 7 -15.05 1.25 1.71
C GLY A 7 -14.69 0.64 0.33
N TYR A 8 -15.73 0.16 -0.37
CA TYR A 8 -15.59 -0.57 -1.64
C TYR A 8 -16.47 0.04 -2.75
N THR A 9 -16.58 1.37 -2.79
CA THR A 9 -17.40 2.06 -3.80
C THR A 9 -16.72 2.08 -5.17
N PRO A 10 -17.46 2.21 -6.28
CA PRO A 10 -16.88 2.39 -7.62
C PRO A 10 -15.90 3.57 -7.69
N ALA A 11 -16.23 4.69 -7.06
CA ALA A 11 -15.36 5.88 -7.01
C ALA A 11 -14.04 5.59 -6.26
N GLU A 12 -14.10 4.84 -5.15
CA GLU A 12 -12.90 4.41 -4.43
C GLU A 12 -12.04 3.48 -5.30
N HIS A 13 -12.64 2.57 -6.04
CA HIS A 13 -11.91 1.69 -6.95
C HIS A 13 -11.20 2.45 -8.08
N GLU A 14 -11.83 3.47 -8.65
CA GLU A 14 -11.19 4.34 -9.64
C GLU A 14 -10.04 5.14 -9.03
N ARG A 15 -10.24 5.68 -7.83
CA ARG A 15 -9.18 6.37 -7.08
C ARG A 15 -7.98 5.46 -6.82
N LEU A 16 -8.23 4.23 -6.35
CA LEU A 16 -7.17 3.23 -6.10
C LEU A 16 -6.41 2.90 -7.38
N THR A 17 -7.09 2.77 -8.52
CA THR A 17 -6.44 2.51 -9.81
C THR A 17 -5.52 3.67 -10.20
N ARG A 18 -6.00 4.94 -10.13
CA ARG A 18 -5.16 6.12 -10.40
C ARG A 18 -3.96 6.22 -9.45
N GLN A 19 -4.19 5.98 -8.15
CA GLN A 19 -3.11 5.94 -7.17
C GLN A 19 -2.07 4.86 -7.52
N ALA A 20 -2.54 3.66 -7.85
CA ALA A 20 -1.67 2.54 -8.18
C ALA A 20 -0.78 2.83 -9.39
N GLU A 21 -1.31 3.48 -10.43
CA GLU A 21 -0.55 3.90 -11.61
C GLU A 21 0.58 4.87 -11.25
N LEU A 22 0.30 5.89 -10.42
CA LEU A 22 1.30 6.87 -9.99
C LEU A 22 2.43 6.26 -9.16
N ILE A 23 2.13 5.25 -8.34
CA ILE A 23 3.12 4.64 -7.44
C ILE A 23 3.73 3.35 -7.99
N ALA A 24 3.21 2.81 -9.10
CA ALA A 24 3.72 1.58 -9.70
C ALA A 24 5.23 1.58 -9.95
N PRO A 25 5.85 2.67 -10.50
CA PRO A 25 7.29 2.70 -10.71
C PRO A 25 8.11 2.57 -9.41
N VAL A 26 7.60 3.14 -8.32
CA VAL A 26 8.24 3.06 -6.99
C VAL A 26 8.14 1.64 -6.44
N THR A 27 6.96 1.03 -6.55
CA THR A 27 6.71 -0.35 -6.11
C THR A 27 7.54 -1.35 -6.93
N GLU A 28 7.65 -1.14 -8.24
CA GLU A 28 8.45 -2.01 -9.11
C GLU A 28 9.93 -1.98 -8.73
N ARG A 29 10.50 -0.79 -8.47
CA ARG A 29 11.89 -0.68 -8.01
C ARG A 29 12.11 -1.42 -6.70
N LEU A 30 11.21 -1.24 -5.72
CA LEU A 30 11.29 -1.96 -4.45
C LEU A 30 11.35 -3.48 -4.66
N PHE A 31 10.46 -4.03 -5.48
CA PHE A 31 10.40 -5.48 -5.67
C PHE A 31 11.59 -6.02 -6.46
N ARG A 32 12.13 -5.26 -7.41
CA ARG A 32 13.38 -5.61 -8.09
C ARG A 32 14.57 -5.60 -7.13
N ASP A 33 14.68 -4.60 -6.26
CA ASP A 33 15.74 -4.51 -5.25
C ASP A 33 15.62 -5.61 -4.19
N ALA A 34 14.39 -6.02 -3.86
CA ALA A 34 14.14 -7.18 -3.01
C ALA A 34 14.55 -8.51 -3.66
N GLY A 35 14.83 -8.49 -4.99
CA GLY A 35 15.23 -9.66 -5.76
C GLY A 35 14.06 -10.56 -6.10
N ILE A 36 12.91 -9.97 -6.47
CA ILE A 36 11.82 -10.71 -7.12
C ILE A 36 12.21 -10.89 -8.59
N GLU A 37 12.30 -12.14 -9.03
CA GLU A 37 12.93 -12.55 -10.30
C GLU A 37 11.96 -13.42 -11.14
N PRO A 38 12.22 -13.57 -12.45
CA PRO A 38 11.47 -14.49 -13.31
C PRO A 38 11.43 -15.91 -12.75
N GLY A 39 10.27 -16.53 -12.83
CA GLY A 39 10.03 -17.89 -12.31
C GLY A 39 9.63 -17.94 -10.83
N HIS A 40 9.69 -16.85 -10.10
CA HIS A 40 9.29 -16.83 -8.69
C HIS A 40 7.78 -17.08 -8.52
N ARG A 41 7.44 -17.80 -7.45
CA ARG A 41 6.08 -17.90 -6.90
C ARG A 41 5.92 -16.85 -5.79
N VAL A 42 4.97 -15.95 -5.95
CA VAL A 42 4.80 -14.79 -5.06
C VAL A 42 3.39 -14.76 -4.47
N LEU A 43 3.31 -14.47 -3.16
CA LEU A 43 2.06 -14.21 -2.44
C LEU A 43 1.89 -12.71 -2.23
N ASP A 44 0.78 -12.15 -2.71
CA ASP A 44 0.42 -10.73 -2.54
C ASP A 44 -0.69 -10.60 -1.48
N LEU A 45 -0.39 -9.91 -0.38
CA LEU A 45 -1.30 -9.76 0.76
C LEU A 45 -2.18 -8.52 0.60
N GLY A 46 -3.50 -8.71 0.74
CA GLY A 46 -4.46 -7.63 0.57
C GLY A 46 -4.44 -7.12 -0.86
N SER A 47 -4.56 -8.03 -1.82
CA SER A 47 -4.36 -7.73 -3.26
C SER A 47 -5.34 -6.70 -3.82
N GLY A 48 -6.46 -6.42 -3.15
CA GLY A 48 -7.45 -5.44 -3.56
C GLY A 48 -7.91 -5.66 -5.01
N LEU A 49 -7.69 -4.65 -5.86
CA LEU A 49 -8.02 -4.69 -7.29
C LEU A 49 -6.94 -5.35 -8.16
N GLY A 50 -5.95 -6.01 -7.55
CA GLY A 50 -4.91 -6.77 -8.23
C GLY A 50 -3.76 -5.92 -8.80
N ASP A 51 -3.61 -4.65 -8.42
CA ASP A 51 -2.58 -3.77 -8.98
C ASP A 51 -1.17 -4.29 -8.69
N VAL A 52 -0.89 -4.68 -7.44
CA VAL A 52 0.39 -5.28 -7.05
C VAL A 52 0.55 -6.66 -7.68
N SER A 53 -0.50 -7.50 -7.65
CA SER A 53 -0.47 -8.83 -8.26
C SER A 53 -0.11 -8.77 -9.75
N MET A 54 -0.73 -7.86 -10.54
CA MET A 54 -0.42 -7.68 -11.96
C MET A 54 0.98 -7.12 -12.20
N LEU A 55 1.45 -6.22 -11.34
CA LEU A 55 2.81 -5.70 -11.41
C LEU A 55 3.83 -6.83 -11.18
N VAL A 56 3.64 -7.62 -10.13
CA VAL A 56 4.50 -8.75 -9.80
C VAL A 56 4.45 -9.84 -10.87
N ALA A 57 3.27 -10.11 -11.45
CA ALA A 57 3.12 -11.10 -12.53
C ALA A 57 3.99 -10.76 -13.75
N ARG A 58 4.12 -9.47 -14.07
CA ARG A 58 5.06 -9.02 -15.12
C ARG A 58 6.52 -9.22 -14.73
N LEU A 59 6.88 -9.04 -13.46
CA LEU A 59 8.25 -9.25 -12.96
C LEU A 59 8.65 -10.72 -12.99
N VAL A 60 7.76 -11.61 -12.53
CA VAL A 60 8.06 -13.04 -12.48
C VAL A 60 7.88 -13.75 -13.81
N GLY A 61 7.27 -13.09 -14.79
CA GLY A 61 7.09 -13.61 -16.16
C GLY A 61 6.20 -14.86 -16.21
N VAL A 62 6.11 -15.44 -17.40
CA VAL A 62 5.19 -16.56 -17.69
C VAL A 62 5.53 -17.86 -16.95
N SER A 63 6.77 -18.01 -16.47
CA SER A 63 7.22 -19.16 -15.69
C SER A 63 7.01 -19.01 -14.20
N GLY A 64 6.65 -17.78 -13.72
CA GLY A 64 6.33 -17.51 -12.34
C GLY A 64 4.82 -17.56 -12.08
N GLU A 65 4.46 -17.45 -10.82
CA GLU A 65 3.07 -17.49 -10.35
C GLU A 65 2.83 -16.41 -9.28
N VAL A 66 1.66 -15.78 -9.32
CA VAL A 66 1.23 -14.84 -8.28
C VAL A 66 -0.11 -15.27 -7.72
N ILE A 67 -0.20 -15.36 -6.40
CA ILE A 67 -1.44 -15.61 -5.66
C ILE A 67 -1.75 -14.36 -4.83
N GLY A 68 -2.85 -13.67 -5.16
CA GLY A 68 -3.38 -12.57 -4.36
C GLY A 68 -4.34 -13.06 -3.29
N ILE A 69 -4.20 -12.57 -2.06
CA ILE A 69 -5.19 -12.81 -1.00
C ILE A 69 -5.97 -11.52 -0.78
N GLU A 70 -7.28 -11.64 -0.83
CA GLU A 70 -8.20 -10.53 -0.55
C GLU A 70 -9.44 -11.07 0.17
N ARG A 71 -9.98 -10.30 1.11
CA ARG A 71 -11.20 -10.70 1.85
C ARG A 71 -12.49 -10.25 1.20
N ASP A 72 -12.44 -9.20 0.36
CA ASP A 72 -13.61 -8.68 -0.33
C ASP A 72 -13.81 -9.37 -1.68
N ALA A 73 -14.91 -10.12 -1.79
CA ALA A 73 -15.24 -10.87 -3.00
C ALA A 73 -15.45 -9.95 -4.22
N THR A 74 -16.03 -8.76 -4.02
CA THR A 74 -16.27 -7.79 -5.10
C THR A 74 -14.95 -7.24 -5.66
N SER A 75 -13.97 -6.98 -4.80
CA SER A 75 -12.62 -6.59 -5.22
C SER A 75 -11.94 -7.70 -6.01
N ILE A 76 -12.09 -8.96 -5.60
CA ILE A 76 -11.56 -10.12 -6.33
C ILE A 76 -12.18 -10.24 -7.73
N GLU A 77 -13.52 -10.15 -7.84
CA GLU A 77 -14.20 -10.19 -9.15
C GLU A 77 -13.65 -9.12 -10.11
N ARG A 78 -13.46 -7.90 -9.60
CA ARG A 78 -12.87 -6.80 -10.38
C ARG A 78 -11.41 -7.05 -10.73
N ALA A 79 -10.61 -7.56 -9.78
CA ALA A 79 -9.21 -7.92 -10.04
C ALA A 79 -9.11 -9.00 -11.14
N GLN A 80 -9.95 -10.03 -11.09
CA GLN A 80 -10.02 -11.08 -12.10
C GLN A 80 -10.39 -10.51 -13.48
N ALA A 81 -11.40 -9.63 -13.56
CA ALA A 81 -11.78 -8.97 -14.80
C ALA A 81 -10.64 -8.12 -15.39
N ARG A 82 -9.92 -7.38 -14.54
CA ARG A 82 -8.76 -6.57 -14.95
C ARG A 82 -7.61 -7.46 -15.45
N VAL A 83 -7.29 -8.52 -14.74
CA VAL A 83 -6.28 -9.50 -15.15
C VAL A 83 -6.63 -10.11 -16.51
N ALA A 84 -7.87 -10.54 -16.71
CA ALA A 84 -8.35 -11.09 -17.96
C ALA A 84 -8.19 -10.10 -19.15
N ALA A 85 -8.49 -8.81 -18.91
CA ALA A 85 -8.35 -7.75 -19.91
C ALA A 85 -6.89 -7.48 -20.32
N THR A 86 -5.90 -7.81 -19.48
CA THR A 86 -4.47 -7.62 -19.79
C THR A 86 -3.80 -8.81 -20.49
N GLY A 87 -4.47 -9.95 -20.56
CA GLY A 87 -3.89 -11.19 -21.07
C GLY A 87 -2.90 -11.89 -20.15
N ILE A 88 -2.71 -11.40 -18.91
CA ILE A 88 -1.91 -12.04 -17.87
C ILE A 88 -2.59 -13.37 -17.47
N ARG A 89 -1.83 -14.46 -17.36
CA ARG A 89 -2.39 -15.81 -17.08
C ARG A 89 -1.82 -16.46 -15.82
N ASN A 90 -0.83 -15.85 -15.21
CA ASN A 90 -0.10 -16.38 -14.05
C ASN A 90 -0.48 -15.70 -12.74
N VAL A 91 -1.71 -15.17 -12.66
CA VAL A 91 -2.29 -14.55 -11.44
C VAL A 91 -3.57 -15.29 -11.07
N SER A 92 -3.69 -15.63 -9.80
CA SER A 92 -4.93 -16.14 -9.19
C SER A 92 -5.22 -15.40 -7.88
N PHE A 93 -6.48 -15.48 -7.42
CA PHE A 93 -6.91 -14.82 -6.19
C PHE A 93 -7.60 -15.79 -5.25
N ILE A 94 -7.34 -15.68 -3.95
CA ILE A 94 -7.97 -16.45 -2.87
C ILE A 94 -8.77 -15.48 -2.01
N ASN A 95 -10.06 -15.77 -1.83
CA ASN A 95 -10.90 -15.06 -0.87
C ASN A 95 -10.62 -15.58 0.54
N SER A 96 -9.87 -14.82 1.33
CA SER A 96 -9.51 -15.18 2.69
C SER A 96 -9.18 -13.98 3.56
N ASP A 97 -9.43 -14.10 4.85
CA ASP A 97 -8.92 -13.18 5.87
C ASP A 97 -7.46 -13.50 6.17
N LEU A 98 -6.62 -12.47 6.23
CA LEU A 98 -5.18 -12.59 6.49
C LEU A 98 -4.87 -13.21 7.85
N ASN A 99 -5.80 -13.13 8.82
CA ASN A 99 -5.66 -13.79 10.12
C ASN A 99 -5.97 -15.29 10.08
N LYS A 100 -6.51 -15.79 8.96
CA LYS A 100 -6.96 -17.18 8.79
C LYS A 100 -6.32 -17.88 7.59
N ILE A 101 -5.17 -17.40 7.14
CA ILE A 101 -4.48 -17.97 5.99
C ILE A 101 -4.09 -19.41 6.28
N VAL A 102 -4.63 -20.34 5.48
CA VAL A 102 -4.22 -21.74 5.45
C VAL A 102 -3.79 -22.06 4.02
N ILE A 103 -2.48 -22.03 3.79
CA ILE A 103 -1.87 -22.34 2.50
C ILE A 103 -0.75 -23.35 2.76
N ASP A 104 -0.87 -24.53 2.15
CA ASP A 104 0.15 -25.59 2.24
C ASP A 104 1.13 -25.49 1.05
N GLN A 105 1.70 -24.31 0.87
CA GLN A 105 2.68 -24.04 -0.18
C GLN A 105 3.74 -23.09 0.36
N ARG A 106 4.93 -23.13 -0.24
CA ARG A 106 6.01 -22.18 0.03
C ARG A 106 6.18 -21.23 -1.15
N PHE A 107 6.54 -20.00 -0.82
CA PHE A 107 6.72 -18.91 -1.78
C PHE A 107 8.16 -18.45 -1.81
N ASP A 108 8.61 -18.00 -2.99
CA ASP A 108 9.88 -17.32 -3.18
C ASP A 108 9.84 -15.91 -2.56
N ALA A 109 8.67 -15.27 -2.64
CA ALA A 109 8.44 -13.97 -2.01
C ALA A 109 7.03 -13.85 -1.44
N VAL A 110 6.90 -13.06 -0.37
CA VAL A 110 5.63 -12.52 0.12
C VAL A 110 5.73 -11.01 0.05
N VAL A 111 4.73 -10.38 -0.57
CA VAL A 111 4.67 -8.94 -0.77
C VAL A 111 3.38 -8.36 -0.20
N GLY A 112 3.37 -7.06 0.03
CA GLY A 112 2.18 -6.30 0.39
C GLY A 112 2.41 -4.81 0.25
N ARG A 113 1.35 -4.07 -0.08
CA ARG A 113 1.37 -2.62 -0.18
C ARG A 113 0.11 -2.03 0.44
N PHE A 114 0.28 -1.12 1.41
CA PHE A 114 -0.82 -0.47 2.13
C PHE A 114 -1.79 -1.48 2.77
N ILE A 115 -1.25 -2.53 3.37
CA ILE A 115 -2.05 -3.58 4.00
C ILE A 115 -1.84 -3.67 5.51
N LEU A 116 -0.59 -3.64 5.97
CA LEU A 116 -0.28 -3.82 7.39
C LEU A 116 -0.84 -2.65 8.23
N MET A 117 -0.89 -1.45 7.65
CA MET A 117 -1.44 -0.27 8.31
C MET A 117 -2.90 -0.40 8.76
N PHE A 118 -3.67 -1.28 8.12
CA PHE A 118 -5.10 -1.50 8.41
C PHE A 118 -5.38 -2.71 9.30
N LEU A 119 -4.35 -3.46 9.66
CA LEU A 119 -4.51 -4.68 10.46
C LEU A 119 -4.49 -4.36 11.96
N PRO A 120 -5.38 -4.96 12.75
CA PRO A 120 -5.37 -4.81 14.21
C PRO A 120 -4.08 -5.39 14.83
N ASP A 121 -3.58 -6.50 14.29
CA ASP A 121 -2.34 -7.15 14.71
C ASP A 121 -1.48 -7.49 13.49
N PRO A 122 -0.78 -6.50 12.93
CA PRO A 122 0.07 -6.69 11.76
C PRO A 122 1.27 -7.60 12.04
N LEU A 123 1.75 -7.64 13.29
CA LEU A 123 2.89 -8.47 13.68
C LEU A 123 2.53 -9.97 13.64
N SER A 124 1.34 -10.35 14.10
CA SER A 124 0.84 -11.73 14.02
C SER A 124 0.72 -12.19 12.57
N VAL A 125 0.18 -11.33 11.70
CA VAL A 125 0.09 -11.63 10.26
C VAL A 125 1.48 -11.78 9.65
N LEU A 126 2.40 -10.84 9.91
CA LEU A 126 3.77 -10.91 9.40
C LEU A 126 4.48 -12.21 9.86
N ARG A 127 4.30 -12.61 11.13
CA ARG A 127 4.82 -13.86 11.67
C ARG A 127 4.23 -15.09 10.95
N SER A 128 2.94 -15.09 10.67
CA SER A 128 2.27 -16.17 9.96
C SER A 128 2.77 -16.31 8.52
N VAL A 129 2.84 -15.22 7.79
CA VAL A 129 3.26 -15.23 6.37
C VAL A 129 4.77 -15.45 6.21
N SER A 130 5.59 -15.09 7.19
CA SER A 130 7.03 -15.39 7.18
C SER A 130 7.31 -16.91 7.15
N ARG A 131 6.39 -17.71 7.70
CA ARG A 131 6.47 -19.18 7.65
C ARG A 131 6.17 -19.73 6.26
N LEU A 132 5.41 -19.01 5.44
CA LEU A 132 5.10 -19.39 4.06
C LEU A 132 6.26 -19.11 3.09
N VAL A 133 7.21 -18.27 3.49
CA VAL A 133 8.41 -18.00 2.70
C VAL A 133 9.40 -19.14 2.87
N ARG A 134 9.94 -19.67 1.76
CA ARG A 134 11.00 -20.68 1.78
C ARG A 134 12.31 -20.13 2.34
N PRO A 135 13.23 -20.96 2.85
CA PRO A 135 14.60 -20.52 3.18
C PRO A 135 15.25 -19.84 1.97
N GLY A 136 15.85 -18.67 2.19
CA GLY A 136 16.42 -17.83 1.13
C GLY A 136 15.42 -16.98 0.35
N GLY A 137 14.10 -17.15 0.55
CA GLY A 137 13.06 -16.30 -0.01
C GLY A 137 12.98 -14.93 0.67
N VAL A 138 12.14 -14.04 0.18
CA VAL A 138 12.07 -12.63 0.62
C VAL A 138 10.68 -12.22 1.09
N LEU A 139 10.64 -11.38 2.12
CA LEU A 139 9.47 -10.57 2.46
C LEU A 139 9.74 -9.13 2.03
N ALA A 140 8.79 -8.51 1.32
CA ALA A 140 8.91 -7.13 0.86
C ALA A 140 7.57 -6.39 1.02
N PHE A 141 7.57 -5.36 1.86
CA PHE A 141 6.37 -4.56 2.16
C PHE A 141 6.61 -3.09 1.84
N GLN A 142 5.54 -2.41 1.41
CA GLN A 142 5.55 -0.98 1.14
C GLN A 142 4.39 -0.32 1.88
N GLU A 143 4.71 0.48 2.89
CA GLU A 143 3.74 1.10 3.78
C GLU A 143 3.98 2.61 3.87
N PRO A 144 2.96 3.40 4.28
CA PRO A 144 3.09 4.85 4.32
C PRO A 144 3.86 5.33 5.55
N SER A 145 4.42 6.54 5.43
CA SER A 145 4.75 7.40 6.57
C SER A 145 4.29 8.82 6.27
N TRP A 146 3.38 9.35 7.07
CA TRP A 146 2.78 10.67 6.83
C TRP A 146 3.60 11.82 7.42
N ILE A 147 4.46 11.56 8.42
CA ILE A 147 5.27 12.59 9.08
C ILE A 147 6.07 13.44 8.08
N PRO A 148 6.84 12.87 7.14
CA PRO A 148 7.58 13.68 6.16
C PRO A 148 6.66 14.53 5.28
N LYS A 149 5.48 13.99 4.92
CA LYS A 149 4.51 14.69 4.07
C LYS A 149 3.90 15.89 4.79
N LEU A 150 3.56 15.74 6.07
CA LEU A 150 3.01 16.82 6.89
C LEU A 150 4.01 17.97 6.99
N ALA A 151 5.28 17.68 7.26
CA ALA A 151 6.34 18.69 7.35
C ALA A 151 6.57 19.42 6.01
N LEU A 152 6.58 18.70 4.89
CA LEU A 152 6.74 19.29 3.55
C LEU A 152 5.53 20.16 3.11
N GLY A 153 4.35 19.87 3.65
CA GLY A 153 3.10 20.57 3.32
C GLY A 153 2.87 21.89 4.05
N GLU A 154 3.66 22.23 5.06
CA GLU A 154 3.40 23.39 5.94
C GLU A 154 3.37 24.75 5.23
N ARG A 155 4.07 24.89 4.10
CA ARG A 155 4.14 26.14 3.33
C ARG A 155 2.91 26.42 2.47
N LEU A 156 2.00 25.48 2.32
CA LEU A 156 0.78 25.55 1.50
C LEU A 156 -0.43 25.39 2.43
N PRO A 157 -1.10 26.50 2.81
CA PRO A 157 -2.14 26.47 3.84
C PRO A 157 -3.31 25.53 3.56
N LEU A 158 -3.85 25.51 2.33
CA LEU A 158 -4.94 24.61 1.95
C LEU A 158 -4.45 23.17 1.91
N TRP A 159 -3.32 22.92 1.24
CA TRP A 159 -2.70 21.60 1.18
C TRP A 159 -2.42 21.03 2.57
N SER A 160 -1.86 21.85 3.46
CA SER A 160 -1.58 21.47 4.86
C SER A 160 -2.87 21.07 5.62
N ARG A 161 -4.00 21.77 5.40
CA ARG A 161 -5.29 21.38 5.98
C ARG A 161 -5.79 20.05 5.44
N VAL A 162 -5.68 19.84 4.13
CA VAL A 162 -6.03 18.56 3.48
C VAL A 162 -5.22 17.40 4.06
N LEU A 163 -3.91 17.56 4.18
CA LEU A 163 -3.04 16.53 4.73
C LEU A 163 -3.38 16.20 6.19
N ARG A 164 -3.59 17.22 7.02
CA ARG A 164 -3.98 17.03 8.42
C ARG A 164 -5.33 16.33 8.56
N PHE A 165 -6.31 16.70 7.74
CA PHE A 165 -7.61 16.03 7.69
C PHE A 165 -7.46 14.53 7.41
N ILE A 166 -6.75 14.17 6.33
CA ILE A 166 -6.54 12.78 5.93
C ILE A 166 -5.81 12.01 7.04
N HIS A 167 -4.70 12.55 7.53
CA HIS A 167 -3.89 11.92 8.58
C HIS A 167 -4.70 11.67 9.85
N GLN A 168 -5.44 12.68 10.33
CA GLN A 168 -6.27 12.56 11.54
C GLN A 168 -7.38 11.54 11.36
N THR A 169 -8.03 11.51 10.19
CA THR A 169 -9.12 10.55 9.91
C THR A 169 -8.58 9.12 9.92
N ILE A 170 -7.46 8.86 9.25
CA ILE A 170 -6.81 7.56 9.22
C ILE A 170 -6.39 7.14 10.65
N LEU A 171 -5.74 8.02 11.38
CA LEU A 171 -5.27 7.75 12.74
C LEU A 171 -6.44 7.42 13.70
N ARG A 172 -7.51 8.21 13.66
CA ARG A 172 -8.67 7.99 14.54
C ARG A 172 -9.48 6.74 14.16
N SER A 173 -9.37 6.26 12.93
CA SER A 173 -9.99 4.99 12.52
C SER A 173 -9.29 3.76 13.10
N GLY A 174 -8.15 3.92 13.76
CA GLY A 174 -7.34 2.83 14.29
C GLY A 174 -6.30 2.28 13.31
N ALA A 175 -6.25 2.79 12.07
CA ALA A 175 -5.17 2.48 11.16
C ALA A 175 -3.88 3.21 11.55
N ASN A 176 -2.73 2.64 11.20
CA ASN A 176 -1.42 3.22 11.51
C ASN A 176 -0.84 3.97 10.29
N PRO A 177 -0.93 5.32 10.23
CA PRO A 177 -0.38 6.09 9.12
C PRO A 177 1.16 6.10 9.07
N GLU A 178 1.82 5.64 10.13
CA GLU A 178 3.29 5.52 10.24
C GLU A 178 3.76 4.07 10.16
N MET A 179 2.98 3.18 9.55
CA MET A 179 3.31 1.76 9.46
C MET A 179 4.66 1.50 8.79
N GLY A 180 5.04 2.35 7.83
CA GLY A 180 6.34 2.23 7.17
C GLY A 180 7.52 2.26 8.15
N LEU A 181 7.48 3.11 9.19
CA LEU A 181 8.52 3.16 10.22
C LEU A 181 8.48 1.93 11.14
N ALA A 182 7.29 1.35 11.36
CA ALA A 182 7.13 0.17 12.19
C ALA A 182 7.68 -1.11 11.52
N LEU A 183 7.89 -1.12 10.20
CA LEU A 183 8.39 -2.30 9.48
C LEU A 183 9.75 -2.76 10.01
N TYR A 184 10.65 -1.82 10.35
CA TYR A 184 12.01 -2.17 10.78
C TYR A 184 12.01 -3.08 12.03
N PRO A 185 11.44 -2.69 13.17
CA PRO A 185 11.38 -3.55 14.35
C PRO A 185 10.52 -4.80 14.12
N MET A 186 9.41 -4.69 13.37
CA MET A 186 8.53 -5.83 13.12
C MET A 186 9.23 -6.98 12.38
N PHE A 187 10.08 -6.68 11.40
CA PHE A 187 10.85 -7.71 10.69
C PHE A 187 11.79 -8.45 11.65
N GLN A 188 12.43 -7.74 12.57
CA GLN A 188 13.31 -8.36 13.57
C GLN A 188 12.53 -9.18 14.61
N GLU A 189 11.38 -8.68 15.06
CA GLU A 189 10.51 -9.39 16.01
C GLU A 189 9.95 -10.72 15.47
N VAL A 190 9.81 -10.85 14.15
CA VAL A 190 9.41 -12.13 13.53
C VAL A 190 10.59 -13.03 13.19
N GLY A 191 11.81 -12.66 13.63
CA GLY A 191 13.01 -13.48 13.47
C GLY A 191 13.70 -13.35 12.11
N LEU A 192 13.42 -12.27 11.36
CA LEU A 192 14.12 -11.97 10.12
C LEU A 192 15.36 -11.09 10.40
N PRO A 193 16.39 -11.14 9.54
CA PRO A 193 17.44 -10.14 9.56
C PRO A 193 16.89 -8.73 9.43
N ALA A 194 17.65 -7.74 9.94
CA ALA A 194 17.30 -6.33 9.77
C ALA A 194 16.99 -6.04 8.29
N PRO A 195 15.83 -5.44 7.97
CA PRO A 195 15.45 -5.19 6.59
C PRO A 195 16.30 -4.10 5.96
N ASN A 196 16.54 -4.23 4.65
CA ASN A 196 16.86 -3.06 3.85
C ASN A 196 15.63 -2.17 3.77
N MET A 197 15.83 -0.86 3.80
CA MET A 197 14.74 0.10 3.75
C MET A 197 14.99 1.18 2.71
N ARG A 198 13.91 1.66 2.11
CA ARG A 198 13.93 2.78 1.15
C ARG A 198 12.73 3.68 1.39
N LEU A 199 12.95 4.98 1.42
CA LEU A 199 11.90 6.00 1.39
C LEU A 199 11.87 6.65 0.01
N GLU A 200 10.72 6.62 -0.64
CA GLU A 200 10.47 7.32 -1.89
C GLU A 200 9.21 8.20 -1.78
N ILE A 201 9.27 9.38 -2.35
CA ILE A 201 8.17 10.36 -2.30
C ILE A 201 7.90 10.86 -3.71
N PRO A 202 6.85 10.38 -4.40
CA PRO A 202 6.46 10.95 -5.68
C PRO A 202 6.05 12.40 -5.55
N LEU A 203 6.46 13.23 -6.50
CA LEU A 203 6.18 14.67 -6.56
C LEU A 203 5.38 14.99 -7.82
N GLY A 204 4.47 15.95 -7.73
CA GLY A 204 3.69 16.43 -8.86
C GLY A 204 2.97 17.74 -8.58
N SER A 205 2.43 18.35 -9.64
CA SER A 205 1.67 19.60 -9.56
C SER A 205 0.48 19.63 -10.52
N ASP A 206 0.33 18.62 -11.39
CA ASP A 206 -0.79 18.55 -12.32
C ASP A 206 -2.09 18.12 -11.66
N ILE A 207 -3.20 18.41 -12.32
CA ILE A 207 -4.53 18.14 -11.80
C ILE A 207 -4.79 16.63 -11.56
N GLY A 208 -4.23 15.74 -12.36
CA GLY A 208 -4.36 14.28 -12.22
C GLY A 208 -3.72 13.80 -10.93
N PHE A 209 -2.52 14.31 -10.63
CA PHE A 209 -1.79 14.05 -9.39
C PHE A 209 -2.56 14.56 -8.16
N ILE A 210 -3.10 15.80 -8.24
CA ILE A 210 -3.86 16.41 -7.15
C ILE A 210 -5.16 15.67 -6.87
N ARG A 211 -5.84 15.21 -7.92
CA ARG A 211 -7.11 14.45 -7.79
C ARG A 211 -6.95 13.18 -6.95
N VAL A 212 -5.85 12.47 -6.99
CA VAL A 212 -5.65 11.28 -6.15
C VAL A 212 -5.81 11.61 -4.66
N ILE A 213 -5.33 12.77 -4.22
CA ILE A 213 -5.44 13.21 -2.83
C ILE A 213 -6.83 13.81 -2.54
N SER A 214 -7.38 14.60 -3.46
CA SER A 214 -8.73 15.17 -3.30
C SER A 214 -9.79 14.07 -3.26
N ASP A 215 -9.68 13.06 -4.11
CA ASP A 215 -10.59 11.92 -4.14
C ASP A 215 -10.46 11.07 -2.85
N LEU A 216 -9.26 11.00 -2.26
CA LEU A 216 -9.08 10.37 -0.95
C LEU A 216 -9.85 11.13 0.15
N VAL A 217 -9.92 12.46 0.09
CA VAL A 217 -10.76 13.25 1.01
C VAL A 217 -12.23 12.84 0.87
N TYR A 218 -12.72 12.66 -0.36
CA TYR A 218 -14.09 12.17 -0.60
C TYR A 218 -14.32 10.78 -0.01
N SER A 219 -13.43 9.85 -0.26
CA SER A 219 -13.54 8.48 0.26
C SER A 219 -13.51 8.42 1.79
N LEU A 220 -12.84 9.39 2.42
CA LEU A 220 -12.72 9.45 3.87
C LEU A 220 -13.90 10.15 4.59
N GLN A 221 -14.82 10.80 3.86
CA GLN A 221 -15.92 11.57 4.49
C GLN A 221 -16.77 10.73 5.47
N PRO A 222 -17.24 9.50 5.12
CA PRO A 222 -18.03 8.69 6.04
C PRO A 222 -17.27 8.37 7.32
N LEU A 223 -15.99 8.04 7.16
CA LEU A 223 -15.11 7.72 8.27
C LEU A 223 -14.82 8.93 9.15
N ALA A 224 -14.58 10.09 8.54
CA ALA A 224 -14.36 11.35 9.24
C ALA A 224 -15.56 11.71 10.11
N SER A 225 -16.79 11.52 9.58
CA SER A 225 -18.02 11.71 10.35
C SER A 225 -18.14 10.74 11.52
N GLN A 226 -17.76 9.48 11.36
CA GLN A 226 -17.77 8.47 12.43
C GLN A 226 -16.80 8.79 13.57
N HIS A 227 -15.72 9.51 13.27
CA HIS A 227 -14.64 9.80 14.21
C HIS A 227 -14.52 11.30 14.56
N ASP A 228 -15.57 12.09 14.33
CA ASP A 228 -15.64 13.53 14.65
C ASP A 228 -14.48 14.35 14.08
N VAL A 229 -14.04 14.04 12.85
CA VAL A 229 -13.04 14.83 12.11
C VAL A 229 -13.74 15.83 11.20
N SER A 230 -13.53 17.13 11.44
CA SER A 230 -14.21 18.22 10.74
C SER A 230 -13.66 18.43 9.32
N LEU A 231 -14.58 18.58 8.36
CA LEU A 231 -14.29 18.99 6.98
C LEU A 231 -14.39 20.50 6.75
N LYS A 232 -14.84 21.27 7.76
CA LYS A 232 -15.18 22.71 7.63
C LYS A 232 -14.04 23.54 7.03
N ASP A 233 -12.81 23.24 7.41
CA ASP A 233 -11.63 23.99 6.99
C ASP A 233 -11.20 23.69 5.54
N LEU A 234 -11.82 22.71 4.87
CA LEU A 234 -11.54 22.36 3.48
C LEU A 234 -12.45 23.13 2.50
N GLY A 235 -13.57 23.71 2.98
CA GLY A 235 -14.55 24.39 2.13
C GLY A 235 -15.27 23.44 1.17
N ASP A 236 -15.70 23.95 0.00
CA ASP A 236 -16.38 23.13 -1.00
C ASP A 236 -15.45 22.11 -1.61
N LEU A 237 -15.78 20.83 -1.45
CA LEU A 237 -14.96 19.73 -1.95
C LEU A 237 -15.01 19.59 -3.48
N ASN A 238 -16.10 20.03 -4.13
CA ASN A 238 -16.18 19.98 -5.59
C ASN A 238 -15.13 20.86 -6.28
N THR A 239 -14.74 21.96 -5.63
CA THR A 239 -13.73 22.89 -6.11
C THR A 239 -12.35 22.64 -5.47
N LEU A 240 -12.24 21.65 -4.59
CA LEU A 240 -11.01 21.40 -3.85
C LEU A 240 -9.80 21.13 -4.74
N PRO A 241 -9.88 20.29 -5.80
CA PRO A 241 -8.73 20.05 -6.69
C PRO A 241 -8.23 21.33 -7.35
N ASP A 242 -9.13 22.15 -7.88
CA ASP A 242 -8.78 23.39 -8.59
C ASP A 242 -8.16 24.43 -7.64
N ARG A 243 -8.69 24.53 -6.42
CA ARG A 243 -8.14 25.43 -5.39
C ARG A 243 -6.74 25.00 -4.94
N ILE A 244 -6.48 23.70 -4.83
CA ILE A 244 -5.15 23.18 -4.54
C ILE A 244 -4.20 23.49 -5.71
N CYS A 245 -4.62 23.26 -6.96
CA CYS A 245 -3.83 23.60 -8.13
C CYS A 245 -3.48 25.11 -8.17
N ALA A 246 -4.46 25.96 -7.86
CA ALA A 246 -4.23 27.41 -7.80
C ALA A 246 -3.22 27.80 -6.70
N GLU A 247 -3.31 27.19 -5.51
CA GLU A 247 -2.35 27.42 -4.42
C GLU A 247 -0.93 27.01 -4.81
N ILE A 248 -0.78 25.81 -5.43
CA ILE A 248 0.51 25.28 -5.89
C ILE A 248 1.10 26.18 -6.99
N GLY A 249 0.27 26.56 -7.96
CA GLY A 249 0.68 27.46 -9.05
C GLY A 249 1.12 28.82 -8.56
N ALA A 250 0.37 29.44 -7.62
CA ALA A 250 0.73 30.72 -7.01
C ALA A 250 2.05 30.64 -6.22
N ALA A 251 2.32 29.50 -5.59
CA ALA A 251 3.56 29.26 -4.86
C ALA A 251 4.73 28.80 -5.76
N ASN A 252 4.48 28.58 -7.04
CA ASN A 252 5.44 28.05 -8.01
C ASN A 252 6.21 26.82 -7.47
N THR A 253 5.47 25.80 -7.03
CA THR A 253 6.04 24.64 -6.35
C THR A 253 5.38 23.34 -6.80
N VAL A 254 5.79 22.24 -6.17
CA VAL A 254 5.18 20.89 -6.30
C VAL A 254 4.71 20.40 -4.94
N VAL A 255 3.82 19.43 -4.94
CA VAL A 255 3.40 18.72 -3.74
C VAL A 255 3.78 17.25 -3.78
N THR A 256 3.71 16.59 -2.62
CA THR A 256 4.09 15.19 -2.46
C THR A 256 2.87 14.28 -2.47
N LEU A 257 2.97 13.12 -3.12
CA LEU A 257 2.09 12.00 -2.81
C LEU A 257 2.46 11.43 -1.42
N VAL A 258 1.77 10.39 -0.97
CA VAL A 258 2.13 9.74 0.30
C VAL A 258 3.56 9.21 0.22
N PRO A 259 4.42 9.52 1.21
CA PRO A 259 5.74 8.90 1.31
C PRO A 259 5.63 7.39 1.49
N LEU A 260 6.38 6.65 0.70
CA LEU A 260 6.36 5.19 0.63
C LEU A 260 7.65 4.66 1.25
N LEU A 261 7.52 4.00 2.38
CA LEU A 261 8.60 3.24 2.99
C LEU A 261 8.52 1.78 2.53
N GLY A 262 9.49 1.39 1.71
CA GLY A 262 9.72 0.00 1.34
C GLY A 262 10.68 -0.65 2.33
N ALA A 263 10.36 -1.87 2.77
CA ALA A 263 11.23 -2.69 3.59
C ALA A 263 11.27 -4.11 3.04
N TRP A 264 12.46 -4.70 2.94
CA TRP A 264 12.60 -6.10 2.53
C TRP A 264 13.72 -6.81 3.27
N SER A 265 13.48 -8.07 3.58
CA SER A 265 14.46 -8.95 4.20
C SER A 265 14.36 -10.36 3.65
N ARG A 266 15.51 -11.01 3.48
CA ARG A 266 15.59 -12.42 3.07
C ARG A 266 15.54 -13.32 4.28
N LYS A 267 14.65 -14.32 4.21
CA LYS A 267 14.63 -15.39 5.20
C LYS A 267 15.96 -16.14 5.13
N PRO A 268 16.62 -16.37 6.27
CA PRO A 268 17.86 -17.11 6.30
C PRO A 268 17.76 -18.48 5.63
N LYS A 269 18.83 -18.93 4.99
CA LYS A 269 18.95 -20.33 4.54
C LYS A 269 19.04 -21.24 5.76
N GLU A 270 18.70 -22.51 5.59
CA GLU A 270 18.89 -23.50 6.68
C GLU A 270 20.33 -23.47 7.19
N GLY A 271 20.47 -23.49 8.53
CA GLY A 271 21.79 -23.40 9.19
C GLY A 271 22.32 -22.00 9.44
N TRP A 272 21.60 -20.92 9.08
CA TRP A 272 22.00 -19.56 9.45
C TRP A 272 21.83 -19.33 10.97
N GLN A 273 22.85 -18.74 11.58
CA GLN A 273 22.79 -18.24 12.94
C GLN A 273 22.95 -16.71 12.90
N PRO A 274 22.14 -15.93 13.65
CA PRO A 274 22.34 -14.49 13.74
C PRO A 274 23.76 -14.21 14.25
N ALA A 275 24.41 -13.19 13.69
CA ALA A 275 25.64 -12.67 14.28
C ALA A 275 25.33 -12.18 15.70
N ALA A 276 26.17 -12.55 16.66
CA ALA A 276 26.05 -12.19 18.06
C ALA A 276 26.15 -10.68 18.27
#